data_c85b8753dc13fc04adfad6995e94a05f
#
_entry.id   c85b8753dc13fc04adfad6995e94a05f
#
_cell.length_a   1.000
_cell.length_b   1.000
_cell.length_c   1.000
_cell.angle_alpha   90.00
_cell.angle_beta   90.00
_cell.angle_gamma   90.00
#
_symmetry.space_group_name_H-M   'P 1'
#
loop_
_entity.id
_entity.type
_entity.pdbx_description
1 polymer ?
#
loop_
_entity_poly.entity_id
_entity_poly.type
_entity_poly.pdbx_seq_one_letter_code
_entity_poly.pdbx_strand_id
1 'polypeptide(L)' 'MGRKPKDAPVAEPAAPVPASPSSEQVKEARLKAGLSTEKAGALLYRTARNWQQWEAGERQMDAALWELFRIKTMMLG' A
#
# COMPACT_ATOMS: atom_id res chain seq x y z
N MET A 1 -19.07 -30.47 7.60
CA MET A 1 -18.58 -30.09 7.49
C MET A 1 -17.91 -29.67 7.22
N GLY A 2 -17.86 -29.28 7.12
CA GLY A 2 -17.02 -28.62 6.96
C GLY A 2 -16.38 -28.10 6.69
N ARG A 3 -16.29 -27.99 6.82
CA ARG A 3 -15.56 -27.34 6.72
C ARG A 3 -15.02 -26.72 6.47
N LYS A 4 -15.02 -26.63 6.58
CA LYS A 4 -14.29 -25.96 6.46
C LYS A 4 -13.64 -25.56 6.41
N PRO A 5 -13.85 -25.61 6.59
CA PRO A 5 -12.93 -25.18 6.64
C PRO A 5 -12.51 -24.85 6.49
N LYS A 6 -12.58 -24.77 6.58
CA LYS A 6 -11.95 -24.37 6.52
C LYS A 6 -11.32 -24.07 6.37
N ASP A 7 -11.40 -24.10 6.48
CA ASP A 7 -10.57 -23.98 6.39
C ASP A 7 -9.97 -23.62 5.94
N ALA A 8 -10.05 -23.54 5.72
CA ALA A 8 -9.36 -23.30 5.36
C ALA A 8 -8.80 -22.73 5.12
N PRO A 9 -8.70 -22.64 4.99
CA PRO A 9 -7.91 -22.16 4.93
C PRO A 9 -7.42 -21.39 4.81
N VAL A 10 -8.20 -20.90 4.95
CA VAL A 10 -7.38 -20.01 4.68
C VAL A 10 -6.17 -20.15 4.94
N ALA A 11 -5.93 -20.48 4.14
CA ALA A 11 -4.60 -20.75 4.31
C ALA A 11 -3.90 -19.63 4.98
N GLU A 12 -3.24 -19.97 5.95
CA GLU A 12 -2.34 -19.07 6.55
C GLU A 12 -1.33 -18.67 5.54
N PRO A 13 -1.13 -17.40 5.31
CA PRO A 13 -0.09 -16.99 4.40
C PRO A 13 1.25 -17.40 4.97
N ALA A 14 2.13 -17.78 4.08
CA ALA A 14 3.47 -18.17 4.48
C ALA A 14 4.21 -17.00 5.11
N ALA A 15 3.87 -15.78 4.70
CA ALA A 15 4.49 -14.59 5.25
C ALA A 15 3.43 -13.72 5.86
N PRO A 16 3.75 -12.94 6.88
CA PRO A 16 2.76 -12.05 7.48
C PRO A 16 2.33 -10.98 6.49
N VAL A 17 1.09 -10.55 6.63
CA VAL A 17 0.58 -9.44 5.84
C VAL A 17 1.29 -8.18 6.28
N PRO A 18 1.78 -7.37 5.35
CA PRO A 18 2.45 -6.13 5.75
C PRO A 18 1.48 -5.19 6.42
N ALA A 19 1.98 -4.45 7.39
CA ALA A 19 1.17 -3.47 8.09
C ALA A 19 0.94 -2.27 7.19
N SER A 20 -0.17 -1.58 7.43
CA SER A 20 -0.43 -0.33 6.75
C SER A 20 0.63 0.70 7.17
N PRO A 21 1.09 1.52 6.24
CA PRO A 21 2.11 2.51 6.57
C PRO A 21 1.52 3.70 7.32
N SER A 22 2.36 4.39 8.07
CA SER A 22 1.97 5.64 8.67
C SER A 22 1.97 6.73 7.59
N SER A 23 1.33 7.87 7.91
CA SER A 23 1.32 8.98 6.96
C SER A 23 2.72 9.47 6.66
N GLU A 24 3.60 9.43 7.64
CA GLU A 24 4.98 9.84 7.44
C GLU A 24 5.74 8.88 6.53
N GLN A 25 5.49 7.59 6.70
CA GLN A 25 6.12 6.59 5.84
C GLN A 25 5.67 6.75 4.38
N VAL A 26 4.40 7.07 4.19
CA VAL A 26 3.86 7.28 2.84
C VAL A 26 4.56 8.46 2.18
N LYS A 27 4.66 9.57 2.90
CA LYS A 27 5.30 10.77 2.38
C LYS A 27 6.77 10.52 2.08
N GLU A 28 7.45 9.86 3.00
CA GLU A 28 8.87 9.60 2.86
C GLU A 28 9.16 8.71 1.64
N ALA A 29 8.33 7.70 1.45
CA ALA A 29 8.52 6.81 0.32
C ALA A 29 8.33 7.54 -1.01
N ARG A 30 7.35 8.46 -1.05
CA ARG A 30 7.13 9.24 -2.25
C ARG A 30 8.32 10.15 -2.55
N LEU A 31 8.82 10.83 -1.53
CA LEU A 31 9.95 11.73 -1.71
C LEU A 31 11.20 10.97 -2.12
N LYS A 32 11.40 9.80 -1.55
CA LYS A 32 12.53 8.96 -1.87
C LYS A 32 12.48 8.49 -3.31
N ALA A 33 11.28 8.25 -3.83
CA ALA A 33 11.10 7.84 -5.21
C ALA A 33 11.15 9.02 -6.17
N GLY A 34 11.18 10.25 -5.66
CA GLY A 34 11.24 11.43 -6.49
C GLY A 34 9.94 11.74 -7.21
N LEU A 35 8.82 11.37 -6.60
CA LEU A 35 7.53 11.50 -7.25
C LEU A 35 6.71 12.64 -6.65
N SER A 36 5.89 13.26 -7.48
CA SER A 36 4.85 14.17 -6.99
C SER A 36 3.70 13.34 -6.45
N THR A 37 2.81 13.99 -5.69
CA THR A 37 1.63 13.29 -5.18
C THR A 37 0.77 12.77 -6.34
N GLU A 38 0.74 13.51 -7.43
CA GLU A 38 -0.01 13.12 -8.60
C GLU A 38 0.55 11.83 -9.22
N LYS A 39 1.86 11.81 -9.41
CA LYS A 39 2.49 10.65 -10.02
C LYS A 39 2.46 9.43 -9.09
N ALA A 40 2.64 9.68 -7.80
CA ALA A 40 2.57 8.59 -6.83
C ALA A 40 1.19 7.96 -6.84
N GLY A 41 0.15 8.78 -6.83
CA GLY A 41 -1.21 8.26 -6.88
C GLY A 41 -1.47 7.50 -8.17
N ALA A 42 -0.98 8.05 -9.29
CA ALA A 42 -1.21 7.44 -10.60
C ALA A 42 -0.61 6.04 -10.69
N LEU A 43 0.49 5.79 -10.01
CA LEU A 43 1.09 4.46 -10.00
C LEU A 43 0.12 3.42 -9.44
N LEU A 44 -0.77 3.85 -8.56
CA LEU A 44 -1.72 2.96 -7.91
C LEU A 44 -3.13 3.15 -8.47
N TYR A 45 -3.24 3.86 -9.60
CA TYR A 45 -4.55 4.14 -10.22
C TYR A 45 -5.44 4.94 -9.29
N ARG A 46 -4.82 5.86 -8.53
CA ARG A 46 -5.51 6.73 -7.60
C ARG A 46 -5.23 8.19 -7.95
N THR A 47 -6.04 9.09 -7.40
CA THR A 47 -5.88 10.52 -7.65
C THR A 47 -4.84 11.11 -6.72
N ALA A 48 -4.34 12.30 -7.08
CA ALA A 48 -3.45 13.04 -6.20
C ALA A 48 -4.12 13.34 -4.86
N ARG A 49 -5.42 13.65 -4.92
CA ARG A 49 -6.17 13.96 -3.70
C ARG A 49 -6.20 12.75 -2.76
N ASN A 50 -6.41 11.56 -3.32
CA ASN A 50 -6.42 10.34 -2.51
C ASN A 50 -5.05 10.14 -1.85
N TRP A 51 -3.98 10.33 -2.62
CA TRP A 51 -2.63 10.22 -2.06
C TRP A 51 -2.40 11.22 -0.95
N GLN A 52 -2.84 12.48 -1.17
CA GLN A 52 -2.66 13.52 -0.18
C GLN A 52 -3.40 13.19 1.13
N GLN A 53 -4.55 12.54 1.02
CA GLN A 53 -5.29 12.12 2.22
C GLN A 53 -4.49 11.12 3.03
N TRP A 54 -3.76 10.25 2.36
CA TRP A 54 -2.90 9.30 3.06
C TRP A 54 -1.75 10.01 3.78
N GLU A 55 -1.16 11.00 3.12
CA GLU A 55 -0.06 11.75 3.72
C GLU A 55 -0.52 12.67 4.85
N ALA A 56 -1.76 13.12 4.77
CA ALA A 56 -2.31 13.98 5.81
C ALA A 56 -2.84 13.20 7.01
N GLY A 57 -2.89 11.89 6.90
CA GLY A 57 -3.43 11.07 7.96
C GLY A 57 -4.93 11.04 8.02
N GLU A 58 -5.60 11.58 6.99
CA GLU A 58 -7.05 11.57 6.94
C GLU A 58 -7.60 10.20 6.61
N ARG A 59 -6.83 9.42 5.86
CA ARG A 59 -7.17 8.05 5.51
C ARG A 59 -5.93 7.21 5.65
N GLN A 60 -6.12 5.98 6.09
CA GLN A 60 -5.01 5.05 6.19
C GLN A 60 -4.84 4.35 4.85
N MET A 61 -3.59 4.28 4.39
CA MET A 61 -3.31 3.61 3.14
C MET A 61 -3.44 2.11 3.30
N ASP A 62 -4.09 1.48 2.32
CA ASP A 62 -4.26 0.04 2.31
C ASP A 62 -2.88 -0.64 2.21
N ALA A 63 -2.68 -1.66 3.03
CA ALA A 63 -1.40 -2.37 3.03
C ALA A 63 -1.07 -2.97 1.66
N ALA A 64 -2.10 -3.43 0.93
CA ALA A 64 -1.87 -3.99 -0.40
C ALA A 64 -1.39 -2.92 -1.37
N LEU A 65 -1.94 -1.72 -1.28
CA LEU A 65 -1.51 -0.62 -2.13
C LEU A 65 -0.10 -0.16 -1.75
N TRP A 66 0.21 -0.21 -0.46
CA TRP A 66 1.55 0.13 0.02
C TRP A 66 2.57 -0.84 -0.58
N GLU A 67 2.26 -2.11 -0.55
CA GLU A 67 3.15 -3.12 -1.11
C GLU A 67 3.32 -2.91 -2.61
N LEU A 68 2.21 -2.65 -3.31
CA LEU A 68 2.26 -2.40 -4.73
C LEU A 68 3.12 -1.18 -5.06
N PHE A 69 2.97 -0.12 -4.27
CA PHE A 69 3.76 1.09 -4.47
C PHE A 69 5.25 0.80 -4.33
N ARG A 70 5.61 0.04 -3.31
CA ARG A 70 7.01 -0.29 -3.08
C ARG A 70 7.58 -1.12 -4.23
N ILE A 71 6.80 -2.08 -4.71
CA ILE A 71 7.24 -2.91 -5.84
C ILE A 71 7.43 -2.06 -7.08
N LYS A 72 6.45 -1.21 -7.38
CA LYS A 72 6.53 -0.39 -8.59
C LYS A 72 7.67 0.62 -8.52
N THR A 73 7.91 1.21 -7.36
CA THR A 73 9.00 2.17 -7.24
C THR A 73 10.37 1.50 -7.31
N MET A 74 10.46 0.26 -6.88
CA MET A 74 11.69 -0.50 -7.06
C MET A 74 12.00 -0.70 -8.53
N MET A 75 10.98 -0.84 -9.36
CA MET A 75 11.17 -1.03 -10.79
C MET A 75 11.50 0.26 -11.51
N LEU A 76 11.23 1.40 -10.90
CA LEU A 76 11.57 2.69 -11.50
C LEU A 76 13.04 3.02 -11.35
N GLY A 77 13.63 2.51 -10.30
CA GLY A 77 14.99 2.86 -9.99
C GLY A 77 15.95 1.91 -10.57
#